data_bbc5ecd17069db4bc0b4e4cb159379fe
#
_entry.id   bbc5ecd17069db4bc0b4e4cb159379fe
#
_cell.length_a   1.000
_cell.length_b   1.000
_cell.length_c   1.000
_cell.angle_alpha   90.00
_cell.angle_beta   90.00
_cell.angle_gamma   90.00
#
_symmetry.space_group_name_H-M   'P 1'
#
loop_
_entity.id
_entity.type
_entity.pdbx_description
1 polymer ?
#
loop_
_entity_poly.entity_id
_entity_poly.type
_entity_poly.pdbx_seq_one_letter_code
_entity_poly.pdbx_strand_id
1 'polypeptide(L)'
;MQTVELLCDPPFDRAVRTVWQRLAEAGVDSLADNPHPGHRPHLTLASCARMPAGAAELLDELLAEALPLTVRLTGLLSFAARSRRRVLSWAIVPTVELVQLHRRVWEVLDGAAEPSPYYVPGRWSPHLGLTRRLTPEDVSLAHTALGRHPDLTGTFTAARSFDSETQLTRPLGVVDGTPG
;
A
#
# COMPACT_ATOMS: atom_id res chain seq x y z
N MET A 1 -4.92 12.86 -7.30
CA MET A 1 -3.90 12.38 -6.31
C MET A 1 -3.10 11.27 -6.95
N GLN A 2 -1.78 11.41 -6.90
CA GLN A 2 -0.84 10.40 -7.43
C GLN A 2 -0.18 9.65 -6.28
N THR A 3 -0.02 8.34 -6.43
CA THR A 3 0.64 7.48 -5.44
C THR A 3 1.78 6.68 -6.05
N VAL A 4 2.76 6.31 -5.22
CA VAL A 4 3.79 5.29 -5.51
C VAL A 4 3.48 4.08 -4.65
N GLU A 5 3.28 2.92 -5.27
CA GLU A 5 2.80 1.72 -4.62
C GLU A 5 3.70 0.51 -4.92
N LEU A 6 4.03 -0.28 -3.89
CA LEU A 6 4.61 -1.61 -4.06
C LEU A 6 3.50 -2.65 -4.14
N LEU A 7 3.66 -3.62 -5.04
CA LEU A 7 2.69 -4.66 -5.31
C LEU A 7 3.19 -6.02 -4.82
N CYS A 8 2.28 -6.75 -4.17
CA CYS A 8 2.55 -8.09 -3.66
C CYS A 8 2.83 -9.08 -4.80
N ASP A 9 3.72 -10.04 -4.55
CA ASP A 9 3.84 -11.23 -5.39
C ASP A 9 2.53 -12.06 -5.37
N PRO A 10 2.33 -13.01 -6.30
CA PRO A 10 1.08 -13.76 -6.37
C PRO A 10 0.71 -14.55 -5.10
N PRO A 11 1.63 -15.20 -4.37
CA PRO A 11 1.30 -15.84 -3.09
C PRO A 11 0.87 -14.85 -2.02
N PHE A 12 1.57 -13.73 -1.88
CA PHE A 12 1.26 -12.70 -0.89
C PHE A 12 -0.05 -11.97 -1.21
N ASP A 13 -0.30 -11.62 -2.49
CA ASP A 13 -1.57 -11.06 -2.96
C ASP A 13 -2.75 -11.97 -2.56
N ARG A 14 -2.66 -13.28 -2.86
CA ARG A 14 -3.70 -14.27 -2.48
C ARG A 14 -3.93 -14.32 -0.99
N ALA A 15 -2.86 -14.31 -0.18
CA ALA A 15 -2.98 -14.36 1.28
C ALA A 15 -3.75 -13.14 1.82
N VAL A 16 -3.44 -11.93 1.34
CA VAL A 16 -4.15 -10.71 1.74
C VAL A 16 -5.61 -10.72 1.26
N ARG A 17 -5.87 -11.15 0.01
CA ARG A 17 -7.24 -11.27 -0.51
C ARG A 17 -8.08 -12.30 0.27
N THR A 18 -7.46 -13.37 0.75
CA THR A 18 -8.16 -14.34 1.64
C THR A 18 -8.62 -13.65 2.93
N VAL A 19 -7.84 -12.73 3.48
CA VAL A 19 -8.24 -11.93 4.64
C VAL A 19 -9.37 -10.96 4.28
N TRP A 20 -9.30 -10.29 3.14
CA TRP A 20 -10.38 -9.44 2.65
C TRP A 20 -11.69 -10.22 2.51
N GLN A 21 -11.64 -11.41 1.90
CA GLN A 21 -12.81 -12.27 1.72
C GLN A 21 -13.41 -12.70 3.06
N ARG A 22 -12.59 -13.13 4.02
CA ARG A 22 -13.05 -13.49 5.37
C ARG A 22 -13.79 -12.33 6.06
N LEU A 23 -13.29 -11.10 5.89
CA LEU A 23 -13.97 -9.92 6.44
C LEU A 23 -15.31 -9.67 5.74
N ALA A 24 -15.38 -9.79 4.41
CA ALA A 24 -16.63 -9.65 3.66
C ALA A 24 -17.67 -10.71 4.06
N GLU A 25 -17.26 -11.97 4.19
CA GLU A 25 -18.12 -13.08 4.66
C GLU A 25 -18.67 -12.86 6.07
N ALA A 26 -17.93 -12.13 6.91
CA ALA A 26 -18.40 -11.71 8.23
C ALA A 26 -19.30 -10.46 8.20
N GLY A 27 -19.60 -9.91 7.03
CA GLY A 27 -20.43 -8.70 6.89
C GLY A 27 -19.68 -7.38 7.13
N VAL A 28 -18.35 -7.41 7.12
CA VAL A 28 -17.51 -6.20 7.27
C VAL A 28 -17.26 -5.57 5.90
N ASP A 29 -17.39 -4.23 5.78
CA ASP A 29 -17.07 -3.46 4.57
C ASP A 29 -15.56 -3.56 4.25
N SER A 30 -15.18 -4.64 3.59
CA SER A 30 -13.81 -5.02 3.29
C SER A 30 -13.36 -4.48 1.93
N LEU A 31 -12.05 -4.55 1.67
CA LEU A 31 -11.50 -4.22 0.36
C LEU A 31 -11.75 -5.28 -0.71
N ALA A 32 -12.33 -6.45 -0.36
CA ALA A 32 -12.82 -7.43 -1.34
C ALA A 32 -13.89 -6.82 -2.26
N ASP A 33 -14.73 -5.93 -1.72
CA ASP A 33 -15.84 -5.30 -2.43
C ASP A 33 -15.46 -3.98 -3.12
N ASN A 34 -14.15 -3.73 -3.30
CA ASN A 34 -13.70 -2.53 -4.01
C ASN A 34 -14.05 -2.64 -5.50
N PRO A 35 -14.85 -1.71 -6.06
CA PRO A 35 -15.33 -1.80 -7.44
C PRO A 35 -14.25 -1.51 -8.49
N HIS A 36 -13.09 -0.98 -8.09
CA HIS A 36 -12.04 -0.63 -9.04
C HIS A 36 -11.33 -1.89 -9.56
N PRO A 37 -11.37 -2.18 -10.88
CA PRO A 37 -10.85 -3.43 -11.44
C PRO A 37 -9.33 -3.61 -11.26
N GLY A 38 -8.58 -2.51 -11.15
CA GLY A 38 -7.14 -2.52 -10.88
C GLY A 38 -6.78 -2.55 -9.39
N HIS A 39 -7.79 -2.66 -8.49
CA HIS A 39 -7.52 -2.70 -7.06
C HIS A 39 -6.90 -4.03 -6.65
N ARG A 40 -5.76 -3.95 -5.97
CA ARG A 40 -5.04 -5.10 -5.46
C ARG A 40 -4.27 -4.74 -4.18
N PRO A 41 -3.89 -5.73 -3.37
CA PRO A 41 -3.05 -5.50 -2.21
C PRO A 41 -1.78 -4.75 -2.58
N HIS A 42 -1.51 -3.65 -1.88
CA HIS A 42 -0.36 -2.79 -2.13
C HIS A 42 0.08 -2.05 -0.87
N LEU A 43 1.35 -1.68 -0.83
CA LEU A 43 1.90 -0.75 0.13
C LEU A 43 2.11 0.61 -0.54
N THR A 44 1.48 1.66 -0.04
CA THR A 44 1.70 3.01 -0.51
C THR A 44 2.96 3.59 0.15
N LEU A 45 3.96 3.96 -0.67
CA LEU A 45 5.18 4.63 -0.24
C LEU A 45 5.01 6.15 -0.20
N ALA A 46 4.30 6.71 -1.18
CA ALA A 46 4.09 8.15 -1.28
C ALA A 46 2.72 8.47 -1.85
N SER A 47 2.20 9.64 -1.47
CA SER A 47 0.97 10.22 -2.02
C SER A 47 1.09 11.74 -2.07
N CYS A 48 0.81 12.34 -3.23
CA CYS A 48 0.85 13.80 -3.46
C CYS A 48 -0.20 14.20 -4.51
N ALA A 49 -0.48 15.47 -4.66
CA ALA A 49 -1.39 15.93 -5.71
C ALA A 49 -0.75 15.70 -7.10
N ARG A 50 0.55 16.01 -7.23
CA ARG A 50 1.30 15.82 -8.48
C ARG A 50 2.77 15.57 -8.19
N MET A 51 3.35 14.57 -8.85
CA MET A 51 4.79 14.29 -8.82
C MET A 51 5.57 15.32 -9.64
N PRO A 52 6.84 15.58 -9.30
CA PRO A 52 7.74 16.41 -10.12
C PRO A 52 7.93 15.84 -11.54
N ALA A 53 8.24 16.71 -12.49
CA ALA A 53 8.64 16.27 -13.82
C ALA A 53 9.94 15.43 -13.75
N GLY A 54 10.01 14.34 -14.50
CA GLY A 54 11.14 13.41 -14.48
C GLY A 54 11.20 12.45 -13.26
N ALA A 55 10.30 12.59 -12.30
CA ALA A 55 10.29 11.68 -11.13
C ALA A 55 10.01 10.23 -11.51
N ALA A 56 9.26 10.00 -12.59
CA ALA A 56 8.88 8.65 -12.98
C ALA A 56 10.09 7.82 -13.42
N GLU A 57 11.02 8.41 -14.18
CA GLU A 57 12.25 7.79 -14.65
C GLU A 57 13.19 7.46 -13.48
N LEU A 58 13.35 8.39 -12.54
CA LEU A 58 14.16 8.19 -11.33
C LEU A 58 13.54 7.13 -10.39
N LEU A 59 12.21 7.07 -10.32
CA LEU A 59 11.51 6.02 -9.57
C LEU A 59 11.67 4.66 -10.25
N ASP A 60 11.70 4.58 -11.58
CA ASP A 60 11.97 3.34 -12.31
C ASP A 60 13.33 2.75 -11.92
N GLU A 61 14.40 3.55 -11.98
CA GLU A 61 15.74 3.13 -11.59
C GLU A 61 15.80 2.69 -10.12
N LEU A 62 15.28 3.53 -9.21
CA LEU A 62 15.27 3.26 -7.78
C LEU A 62 14.54 1.95 -7.44
N LEU A 63 13.37 1.73 -8.02
CA LEU A 63 12.52 0.59 -7.70
C LEU A 63 12.99 -0.70 -8.37
N ALA A 64 13.63 -0.62 -9.54
CA ALA A 64 14.30 -1.74 -10.16
C ALA A 64 15.47 -2.28 -9.30
N GLU A 65 16.23 -1.37 -8.66
CA GLU A 65 17.31 -1.75 -7.73
C GLU A 65 16.78 -2.36 -6.42
N ALA A 66 15.67 -1.80 -5.89
CA ALA A 66 15.18 -2.11 -4.55
C ALA A 66 14.30 -3.37 -4.49
N LEU A 67 13.75 -3.83 -5.60
CA LEU A 67 12.88 -5.00 -5.66
C LEU A 67 13.65 -6.25 -6.14
N PRO A 68 13.31 -7.46 -5.66
CA PRO A 68 12.22 -7.76 -4.72
C PRO A 68 12.53 -7.38 -3.27
N LEU A 69 11.51 -6.99 -2.51
CA LEU A 69 11.62 -6.62 -1.10
C LEU A 69 10.74 -7.52 -0.22
N THR A 70 11.35 -8.29 0.68
CA THR A 70 10.63 -9.14 1.62
C THR A 70 10.25 -8.36 2.88
N VAL A 71 9.02 -8.52 3.33
CA VAL A 71 8.46 -7.86 4.51
C VAL A 71 7.71 -8.83 5.40
N ARG A 72 7.55 -8.46 6.67
CA ARG A 72 6.71 -9.19 7.63
C ARG A 72 5.54 -8.33 8.05
N LEU A 73 4.34 -8.90 7.99
CA LEU A 73 3.13 -8.32 8.56
C LEU A 73 2.99 -8.74 10.02
N THR A 74 2.53 -7.82 10.88
CA THR A 74 2.28 -8.08 12.29
C THR A 74 1.23 -7.12 12.83
N GLY A 75 0.27 -7.65 13.57
CA GLY A 75 -0.76 -6.82 14.21
C GLY A 75 -1.61 -5.96 13.27
N LEU A 76 -2.50 -5.16 13.84
CA LEU A 76 -3.41 -4.28 13.13
C LEU A 76 -3.16 -2.82 13.46
N LEU A 77 -3.32 -1.97 12.47
CA LEU A 77 -3.42 -0.52 12.61
C LEU A 77 -4.88 -0.09 12.40
N SER A 78 -5.33 0.86 13.21
CA SER A 78 -6.65 1.47 13.10
C SER A 78 -6.51 2.96 12.87
N PHE A 79 -6.76 3.41 11.66
CA PHE A 79 -6.69 4.83 11.29
C PHE A 79 -8.05 5.51 11.46
N ALA A 80 -8.03 6.74 11.98
CA ALA A 80 -9.22 7.56 12.03
C ALA A 80 -9.60 8.04 10.63
N ALA A 81 -10.87 7.97 10.29
CA ALA A 81 -11.47 8.50 9.07
C ALA A 81 -12.56 9.51 9.40
N ARG A 82 -13.06 10.24 8.39
CA ARG A 82 -14.14 11.22 8.59
C ARG A 82 -15.39 10.57 9.20
N SER A 83 -16.20 11.35 9.88
CA SER A 83 -17.49 10.94 10.46
C SER A 83 -17.37 9.79 11.47
N ARG A 84 -16.34 9.84 12.34
CA ARG A 84 -16.05 8.82 13.37
C ARG A 84 -15.83 7.40 12.81
N ARG A 85 -15.59 7.26 11.51
CA ARG A 85 -15.26 5.99 10.88
C ARG A 85 -13.81 5.60 11.14
N ARG A 86 -13.50 4.32 10.96
CA ARG A 86 -12.17 3.74 11.05
C ARG A 86 -11.81 2.96 9.80
N VAL A 87 -10.52 2.91 9.51
CA VAL A 87 -9.96 2.02 8.48
C VAL A 87 -9.01 1.07 9.20
N LEU A 88 -9.20 -0.23 9.02
CA LEU A 88 -8.29 -1.23 9.52
C LEU A 88 -7.30 -1.62 8.44
N SER A 89 -6.07 -1.79 8.85
CA SER A 89 -4.96 -2.18 7.98
C SER A 89 -4.04 -3.14 8.71
N TRP A 90 -3.34 -3.97 7.96
CA TRP A 90 -2.34 -4.87 8.49
C TRP A 90 -0.99 -4.15 8.57
N ALA A 91 -0.39 -4.10 9.75
CA ALA A 91 0.89 -3.43 9.96
C ALA A 91 2.03 -4.20 9.28
N ILE A 92 2.94 -3.48 8.66
CA ILE A 92 4.21 -4.01 8.15
C ILE A 92 5.32 -3.63 9.13
N VAL A 93 6.20 -4.58 9.47
CA VAL A 93 7.38 -4.29 10.28
C VAL A 93 8.30 -3.35 9.51
N PRO A 94 8.62 -2.16 10.06
CA PRO A 94 9.47 -1.19 9.37
C PRO A 94 10.94 -1.61 9.47
N THR A 95 11.41 -2.45 8.55
CA THR A 95 12.83 -2.81 8.44
C THR A 95 13.67 -1.62 7.97
N VAL A 96 14.97 -1.69 8.18
CA VAL A 96 15.90 -0.63 7.74
C VAL A 96 15.80 -0.42 6.22
N GLU A 97 15.76 -1.50 5.46
CA GLU A 97 15.67 -1.49 4.00
C GLU A 97 14.38 -0.79 3.53
N LEU A 98 13.24 -1.14 4.15
CA LEU A 98 11.95 -0.55 3.81
C LEU A 98 11.91 0.95 4.14
N VAL A 99 12.45 1.34 5.30
CA VAL A 99 12.50 2.76 5.71
C VAL A 99 13.44 3.57 4.82
N GLN A 100 14.59 3.00 4.43
CA GLN A 100 15.51 3.64 3.49
C GLN A 100 14.91 3.78 2.10
N LEU A 101 14.23 2.75 1.58
CA LEU A 101 13.51 2.84 0.30
C LEU A 101 12.46 3.95 0.34
N HIS A 102 11.63 3.98 1.39
CA HIS A 102 10.63 5.04 1.57
C HIS A 102 11.26 6.43 1.55
N ARG A 103 12.38 6.63 2.24
CA ARG A 103 13.11 7.90 2.27
C ARG A 103 13.65 8.28 0.87
N ARG A 104 14.28 7.34 0.15
CA ARG A 104 14.80 7.55 -1.22
C ARG A 104 13.65 7.92 -2.19
N VAL A 105 12.47 7.30 -2.06
CA VAL A 105 11.29 7.69 -2.86
C VAL A 105 10.92 9.15 -2.61
N TRP A 106 10.95 9.61 -1.36
CA TRP A 106 10.64 11.01 -1.05
C TRP A 106 11.75 11.98 -1.46
N GLU A 107 13.00 11.56 -1.53
CA GLU A 107 14.12 12.33 -2.12
C GLU A 107 13.90 12.54 -3.63
N VAL A 108 13.43 11.52 -4.35
CA VAL A 108 13.04 11.66 -5.78
C VAL A 108 11.80 12.57 -5.93
N LEU A 109 10.90 12.55 -4.98
CA LEU A 109 9.67 13.36 -5.00
C LEU A 109 9.85 14.75 -4.37
N ASP A 110 11.08 15.21 -4.16
CA ASP A 110 11.33 16.58 -3.68
C ASP A 110 10.68 17.61 -4.61
N GLY A 111 9.96 18.57 -4.06
CA GLY A 111 9.14 19.51 -4.82
C GLY A 111 7.79 18.99 -5.31
N ALA A 112 7.34 17.79 -4.87
CA ALA A 112 5.99 17.30 -5.16
C ALA A 112 4.91 18.26 -4.65
N ALA A 113 3.87 18.47 -5.46
CA ALA A 113 2.75 19.34 -5.07
C ALA A 113 1.87 18.66 -4.01
N GLU A 114 1.56 19.38 -2.95
CA GLU A 114 0.65 18.97 -1.87
C GLU A 114 0.92 17.54 -1.37
N PRO A 115 2.11 17.26 -0.80
CA PRO A 115 2.42 15.94 -0.27
C PRO A 115 1.47 15.59 0.87
N SER A 116 0.93 14.38 0.85
CA SER A 116 0.06 13.91 1.93
C SER A 116 0.86 13.76 3.22
N PRO A 117 0.44 14.44 4.32
CA PRO A 117 1.21 14.47 5.56
C PRO A 117 1.30 13.10 6.26
N TYR A 118 0.52 12.11 5.83
CA TYR A 118 0.53 10.76 6.41
C TYR A 118 1.58 9.85 5.79
N TYR A 119 2.16 10.25 4.64
CA TYR A 119 3.12 9.42 3.89
C TYR A 119 4.54 10.01 3.90
N VAL A 120 4.75 11.22 4.39
CA VAL A 120 6.09 11.83 4.44
C VAL A 120 6.99 11.12 5.46
N PRO A 121 8.33 11.16 5.29
CA PRO A 121 9.28 10.59 6.24
C PRO A 121 9.04 11.08 7.67
N GLY A 122 9.15 10.16 8.63
CA GLY A 122 8.89 10.42 10.06
C GLY A 122 7.41 10.40 10.47
N ARG A 123 6.46 10.30 9.53
CA ARG A 123 5.02 10.21 9.81
C ARG A 123 4.33 9.01 9.16
N TRP A 124 5.07 8.27 8.37
CA TRP A 124 4.57 7.11 7.66
C TRP A 124 4.46 5.88 8.56
N SER A 125 3.35 5.17 8.46
CA SER A 125 3.13 3.88 9.09
C SER A 125 2.91 2.85 7.98
N PRO A 126 3.90 1.98 7.67
CA PRO A 126 3.78 1.01 6.59
C PRO A 126 2.67 0.00 6.87
N HIS A 127 1.76 -0.18 5.90
CA HIS A 127 0.60 -1.06 6.08
C HIS A 127 0.00 -1.53 4.74
N LEU A 128 -0.73 -2.65 4.81
CA LEU A 128 -1.65 -3.10 3.76
C LEU A 128 -3.09 -2.85 4.21
N GLY A 129 -3.90 -2.22 3.37
CA GLY A 129 -5.32 -1.99 3.65
C GLY A 129 -6.10 -3.29 3.78
N LEU A 130 -7.05 -3.35 4.73
CA LEU A 130 -7.96 -4.48 4.91
C LEU A 130 -9.41 -4.10 4.71
N THR A 131 -9.80 -2.92 5.16
CA THR A 131 -11.20 -2.50 5.14
C THR A 131 -11.37 -1.14 4.50
N ARG A 132 -12.61 -0.85 4.13
CA ARG A 132 -13.09 0.50 3.84
C ARG A 132 -13.40 1.22 5.16
N ARG A 133 -14.39 2.11 5.17
CA ARG A 133 -14.68 2.97 6.33
C ARG A 133 -15.69 2.32 7.27
N LEU A 134 -15.22 1.72 8.34
CA LEU A 134 -16.01 1.01 9.34
C LEU A 134 -16.67 1.94 10.37
N THR A 135 -17.83 1.56 10.86
CA THR A 135 -18.40 2.09 12.10
C THR A 135 -17.64 1.54 13.33
N PRO A 136 -17.81 2.09 14.53
CA PRO A 136 -17.23 1.48 15.75
C PRO A 136 -17.69 0.05 15.98
N GLU A 137 -18.94 -0.26 15.66
CA GLU A 137 -19.53 -1.59 15.79
C GLU A 137 -18.87 -2.58 14.81
N ASP A 138 -18.68 -2.16 13.55
CA ASP A 138 -18.01 -2.97 12.51
C ASP A 138 -16.55 -3.25 12.86
N VAL A 139 -15.87 -2.33 13.56
CA VAL A 139 -14.49 -2.56 14.05
C VAL A 139 -14.43 -3.75 14.98
N SER A 140 -15.39 -3.88 15.92
CA SER A 140 -15.46 -5.03 16.83
C SER A 140 -15.71 -6.33 16.07
N LEU A 141 -16.62 -6.29 15.09
CA LEU A 141 -16.92 -7.42 14.22
C LEU A 141 -15.69 -7.84 13.41
N ALA A 142 -14.98 -6.88 12.83
CA ALA A 142 -13.74 -7.14 12.09
C ALA A 142 -12.67 -7.79 12.96
N HIS A 143 -12.46 -7.32 14.19
CA HIS A 143 -11.53 -7.95 15.12
C HIS A 143 -11.92 -9.39 15.44
N THR A 144 -13.21 -9.67 15.62
CA THR A 144 -13.72 -11.02 15.86
C THR A 144 -13.48 -11.92 14.65
N ALA A 145 -13.80 -11.44 13.44
CA ALA A 145 -13.63 -12.19 12.20
C ALA A 145 -12.15 -12.49 11.89
N LEU A 146 -11.28 -11.54 12.18
CA LEU A 146 -9.84 -11.72 11.99
C LEU A 146 -9.23 -12.68 13.02
N GLY A 147 -9.71 -12.72 14.27
CA GLY A 147 -9.20 -13.59 15.33
C GLY A 147 -7.73 -13.30 15.65
N ARG A 148 -6.95 -14.37 15.91
CA ARG A 148 -5.48 -14.24 16.00
C ARG A 148 -4.92 -14.01 14.61
N HIS A 149 -4.16 -12.92 14.46
CA HIS A 149 -3.45 -12.63 13.22
C HIS A 149 -2.10 -13.33 13.27
N PRO A 150 -1.88 -14.40 12.47
CA PRO A 150 -0.53 -14.95 12.34
C PRO A 150 0.37 -13.91 11.69
N ASP A 151 1.61 -13.85 12.14
CA ASP A 151 2.64 -13.14 11.38
C ASP A 151 2.71 -13.76 9.98
N LEU A 152 2.68 -12.90 8.96
CA LEU A 152 2.79 -13.32 7.57
C LEU A 152 4.03 -12.66 6.95
N THR A 153 4.86 -13.46 6.32
CA THR A 153 5.96 -12.96 5.49
C THR A 153 5.49 -12.96 4.03
N GLY A 154 5.78 -11.87 3.32
CA GLY A 154 5.46 -11.72 1.91
C GLY A 154 6.49 -10.88 1.19
N THR A 155 6.44 -10.87 -0.13
CA THR A 155 7.40 -10.18 -0.97
C THR A 155 6.70 -9.21 -1.92
N PHE A 156 7.20 -7.99 -1.99
CA PHE A 156 6.87 -7.05 -3.05
C PHE A 156 7.82 -7.28 -4.23
N THR A 157 7.27 -7.54 -5.40
CA THR A 157 8.05 -7.87 -6.61
C THR A 157 7.82 -6.89 -7.76
N ALA A 158 6.90 -5.94 -7.60
CA ALA A 158 6.60 -4.95 -8.59
C ALA A 158 6.21 -3.63 -7.92
N ALA A 159 6.23 -2.55 -8.68
CA ALA A 159 5.76 -1.25 -8.25
C ALA A 159 4.92 -0.58 -9.34
N ARG A 160 4.14 0.42 -8.96
CA ARG A 160 3.39 1.27 -9.88
C ARG A 160 3.21 2.68 -9.33
N SER A 161 2.98 3.63 -10.21
CA SER A 161 2.23 4.84 -9.87
C SER A 161 0.75 4.66 -10.20
N PHE A 162 -0.11 5.30 -9.43
CA PHE A 162 -1.55 5.35 -9.67
C PHE A 162 -2.03 6.79 -9.53
N ASP A 163 -2.81 7.25 -10.49
CA ASP A 163 -3.46 8.56 -10.44
C ASP A 163 -4.96 8.39 -10.22
N SER A 164 -5.46 8.83 -9.07
CA SER A 164 -6.88 8.67 -8.70
C SER A 164 -7.84 9.58 -9.48
N GLU A 165 -7.36 10.60 -10.18
CA GLU A 165 -8.19 11.50 -10.99
C GLU A 165 -8.45 10.90 -12.37
N THR A 166 -7.38 10.40 -13.00
CA THR A 166 -7.45 9.78 -14.33
C THR A 166 -7.71 8.28 -14.30
N GLN A 167 -7.59 7.66 -13.11
CA GLN A 167 -7.67 6.20 -12.89
C GLN A 167 -6.58 5.41 -13.65
N LEU A 168 -5.50 6.09 -14.05
CA LEU A 168 -4.40 5.48 -14.78
C LEU A 168 -3.36 4.89 -13.83
N THR A 169 -2.83 3.75 -14.22
CA THR A 169 -1.67 3.13 -13.59
C THR A 169 -0.50 3.10 -14.56
N ARG A 170 0.71 3.40 -14.05
CA ARG A 170 1.97 3.20 -14.77
C ARG A 170 2.83 2.22 -13.98
N PRO A 171 3.28 1.10 -14.56
CA PRO A 171 4.30 0.26 -13.94
C PRO A 171 5.56 1.08 -13.63
N LEU A 172 6.21 0.76 -12.51
CA LEU A 172 7.48 1.35 -12.09
C LEU A 172 8.48 0.22 -11.80
N GLY A 173 9.77 0.52 -11.92
CA GLY A 173 10.83 -0.46 -11.72
C GLY A 173 10.97 -1.46 -12.87
N VAL A 174 10.40 -1.15 -14.03
CA VAL A 174 10.61 -1.91 -15.26
C VAL A 174 11.78 -1.28 -16.00
N VAL A 175 12.95 -1.88 -15.88
CA VAL A 175 14.06 -1.53 -16.78
C VAL A 175 13.72 -2.13 -18.15
N ASP A 176 13.53 -1.31 -19.17
CA ASP A 176 13.39 -1.79 -20.54
C ASP A 176 14.63 -2.62 -20.86
N GLY A 177 14.49 -3.94 -20.75
CA GLY A 177 15.53 -4.88 -21.19
C GLY A 177 15.67 -4.68 -22.68
N THR A 178 16.81 -4.16 -23.11
CA THR A 178 17.26 -4.28 -24.50
C THR A 178 17.09 -5.74 -24.91
N PRO A 179 16.29 -6.07 -25.94
CA PRO A 179 16.25 -7.45 -26.42
C PRO A 179 17.63 -7.79 -26.98
N GLY A 180 18.31 -8.76 -26.33
CA GLY A 180 19.53 -9.38 -26.85
C GLY A 180 19.22 -10.40 -27.93
#